data_cb75dcb60e712733805a11c7bc7ed832
#
_entry.id   cb75dcb60e712733805a11c7bc7ed832
#
_cell.length_a   1.000
_cell.length_b   1.000
_cell.length_c   1.000
_cell.angle_alpha   90.00
_cell.angle_beta   90.00
_cell.angle_gamma   90.00
#
_symmetry.space_group_name_H-M   'P 1'
#
loop_
_entity.id
_entity.type
_entity.pdbx_description
1 polymer ?
#
loop_
_entity_poly.entity_id
_entity_poly.type
_entity_poly.pdbx_seq_one_letter_code
_entity_poly.pdbx_strand_id
1 'polypeptide(L)'
;MCLGEIIVKIGEIYCMNLFDFLENWHPNTLIIVEVEDNIIFEGTVKDIPLEISCKYWVQEGTVRKDGEKVVIPVEYEAEINRRIEEQNSISFSDILSNILSIIDSNDYLKEAFESMVRSAHSYTYYRKNWNRFSIETLGRCNKERTINHDSFIEAINSLSGLIEEESISGLVPWRVALGNDRKIIGDFAEYIIDRLEKAKERIEILESIKWAQEHQNQVYYIVEHALDSIDAKIQIMQQFKFSENQAQVIIDMRVRAFSVDEREKIANELQEIFEWIKHFPEL
;
A
#
# COMPACT_ATOMS: atom_id res chain seq x y z
N MET A 1 15.11 11.67 31.72
CA MET A 1 13.67 11.47 31.56
C MET A 1 13.55 10.44 30.44
N CYS A 2 13.48 9.14 30.77
CA CYS A 2 13.20 8.09 29.76
C CYS A 2 11.73 8.26 29.37
N LEU A 3 11.50 8.49 28.10
CA LEU A 3 10.18 8.58 27.48
C LEU A 3 9.53 7.20 27.58
N GLY A 4 8.28 7.15 28.01
CA GLY A 4 7.55 5.93 28.33
C GLY A 4 7.62 4.84 27.27
N GLU A 5 7.32 3.63 27.72
CA GLU A 5 7.37 2.34 26.99
C GLU A 5 7.21 2.49 25.46
N ILE A 6 8.32 2.55 24.74
CA ILE A 6 8.31 2.48 23.28
C ILE A 6 8.48 1.00 22.93
N ILE A 7 7.37 0.29 22.81
CA ILE A 7 7.35 -1.04 22.19
C ILE A 7 7.30 -0.80 20.69
N VAL A 8 8.34 -1.18 19.98
CA VAL A 8 8.40 -1.12 18.52
C VAL A 8 8.11 -2.52 17.98
N LYS A 9 7.10 -2.61 17.11
CA LYS A 9 6.78 -3.85 16.42
C LYS A 9 7.49 -3.86 15.08
N ILE A 10 8.39 -4.81 14.87
CA ILE A 10 9.10 -5.05 13.61
C ILE A 10 8.61 -6.39 13.06
N GLY A 11 7.68 -6.36 12.09
CA GLY A 11 6.97 -7.55 11.64
C GLY A 11 6.05 -8.11 12.73
N GLU A 12 6.15 -9.41 12.99
CA GLU A 12 5.46 -10.06 14.11
C GLU A 12 6.26 -9.99 15.42
N ILE A 13 7.44 -9.38 15.40
CA ILE A 13 8.36 -9.34 16.52
C ILE A 13 8.21 -8.01 17.26
N TYR A 14 7.98 -8.09 18.56
CA TYR A 14 7.98 -6.92 19.43
C TYR A 14 9.40 -6.70 19.94
N CYS A 15 9.89 -5.46 19.78
CA CYS A 15 11.16 -5.03 20.36
C CYS A 15 10.90 -3.93 21.37
N MET A 16 11.57 -3.98 22.49
CA MET A 16 11.55 -2.92 23.50
C MET A 16 12.97 -2.65 24.01
N ASN A 17 13.18 -1.43 24.48
CA ASN A 17 14.45 -1.07 25.07
C ASN A 17 14.78 -1.98 26.27
N LEU A 18 16.03 -2.40 26.42
CA LEU A 18 16.44 -3.31 27.49
C LEU A 18 16.17 -2.72 28.89
N PHE A 19 16.27 -1.40 29.03
CA PHE A 19 15.96 -0.73 30.31
C PHE A 19 14.49 -0.93 30.69
N ASP A 20 13.56 -0.66 29.77
CA ASP A 20 12.12 -0.82 30.01
C ASP A 20 11.75 -2.31 30.20
N PHE A 21 12.43 -3.21 29.48
CA PHE A 21 12.25 -4.66 29.62
C PHE A 21 12.61 -5.15 31.03
N LEU A 22 13.64 -4.59 31.64
CA LEU A 22 14.12 -4.99 32.95
C LEU A 22 13.44 -4.26 34.15
N GLU A 23 12.62 -3.22 33.86
CA GLU A 23 12.02 -2.36 34.91
C GLU A 23 11.25 -3.15 35.98
N ASN A 24 10.53 -4.18 35.57
CA ASN A 24 9.70 -5.01 36.43
C ASN A 24 10.39 -6.28 36.94
N TRP A 25 11.69 -6.45 36.71
CA TRP A 25 12.43 -7.64 37.10
C TRP A 25 12.98 -7.51 38.54
N HIS A 26 13.09 -8.64 39.22
CA HIS A 26 13.68 -8.65 40.52
C HIS A 26 15.15 -8.22 40.48
N PRO A 27 15.61 -7.25 41.31
CA PRO A 27 16.94 -6.65 41.21
C PRO A 27 18.11 -7.63 41.29
N ASN A 28 17.93 -8.74 42.02
CA ASN A 28 18.95 -9.77 42.18
C ASN A 28 18.84 -10.92 41.18
N THR A 29 18.00 -10.83 40.16
CA THR A 29 17.95 -11.82 39.08
C THR A 29 19.28 -11.82 38.33
N LEU A 30 19.88 -13.00 38.15
CA LEU A 30 21.11 -13.18 37.41
C LEU A 30 20.78 -13.17 35.91
N ILE A 31 21.42 -12.27 35.17
CA ILE A 31 21.24 -12.10 33.73
C ILE A 31 22.57 -12.16 32.98
N ILE A 32 22.47 -12.62 31.76
CA ILE A 32 23.52 -12.52 30.71
C ILE A 32 22.92 -11.72 29.59
N VAL A 33 23.56 -10.63 29.19
CA VAL A 33 23.18 -9.86 27.99
C VAL A 33 24.17 -10.15 26.88
N GLU A 34 23.70 -10.55 25.73
CA GLU A 34 24.53 -10.92 24.58
C GLU A 34 24.12 -10.24 23.30
N VAL A 35 25.10 -9.91 22.46
CA VAL A 35 24.94 -9.42 21.08
C VAL A 35 25.63 -10.42 20.15
N GLU A 36 24.90 -11.00 19.21
CA GLU A 36 25.46 -11.97 18.24
C GLU A 36 26.31 -13.06 18.95
N ASP A 37 25.74 -13.67 20.00
CA ASP A 37 26.38 -14.69 20.84
C ASP A 37 27.61 -14.21 21.65
N ASN A 38 27.92 -12.91 21.64
CA ASN A 38 28.97 -12.34 22.47
C ASN A 38 28.39 -11.75 23.75
N ILE A 39 28.86 -12.21 24.90
CA ILE A 39 28.43 -11.68 26.20
C ILE A 39 28.98 -10.27 26.38
N ILE A 40 28.09 -9.28 26.53
CA ILE A 40 28.44 -7.88 26.80
C ILE A 40 28.23 -7.51 28.26
N PHE A 41 27.42 -8.30 29.01
CA PHE A 41 27.22 -8.13 30.45
C PHE A 41 26.80 -9.47 31.09
N GLU A 42 27.35 -9.74 32.26
CA GLU A 42 26.95 -10.84 33.13
C GLU A 42 26.94 -10.35 34.60
N GLY A 43 25.80 -10.47 35.24
CA GLY A 43 25.63 -9.97 36.59
C GLY A 43 24.17 -9.98 37.05
N THR A 44 23.81 -9.14 38.01
CA THR A 44 22.42 -9.00 38.42
C THR A 44 21.75 -7.81 37.75
N VAL A 45 20.42 -7.81 37.66
CA VAL A 45 19.65 -6.72 37.01
C VAL A 45 20.00 -5.34 37.58
N LYS A 46 20.20 -5.24 38.90
CA LYS A 46 20.59 -3.97 39.56
C LYS A 46 21.99 -3.46 39.21
N ASP A 47 22.87 -4.35 38.75
CA ASP A 47 24.27 -4.03 38.47
C ASP A 47 24.52 -3.72 37.01
N ILE A 48 23.49 -3.82 36.15
CA ILE A 48 23.63 -3.52 34.68
C ILE A 48 23.94 -2.04 34.46
N PRO A 49 25.00 -1.70 33.72
CA PRO A 49 25.31 -0.32 33.41
C PRO A 49 24.21 0.34 32.55
N LEU A 50 23.86 1.59 32.88
CA LEU A 50 22.90 2.38 32.09
C LEU A 50 23.31 2.49 30.60
N GLU A 51 24.62 2.53 30.35
CA GLU A 51 25.14 2.56 28.98
C GLU A 51 24.77 1.31 28.16
N ILE A 52 24.60 0.16 28.80
CA ILE A 52 24.12 -1.07 28.18
C ILE A 52 22.60 -1.05 28.09
N SER A 53 21.92 -0.82 29.21
CA SER A 53 20.47 -0.92 29.26
C SER A 53 19.75 0.09 28.35
N CYS A 54 20.34 1.27 28.10
CA CYS A 54 19.73 2.30 27.24
C CYS A 54 20.09 2.19 25.74
N LYS A 55 21.13 1.43 25.37
CA LYS A 55 21.60 1.33 23.97
C LYS A 55 21.10 0.12 23.22
N TYR A 56 20.60 -0.86 23.95
CA TYR A 56 20.23 -2.14 23.36
C TYR A 56 18.74 -2.41 23.49
N TRP A 57 18.24 -3.17 22.53
CA TRP A 57 16.85 -3.56 22.44
C TRP A 57 16.69 -5.06 22.51
N VAL A 58 15.67 -5.51 23.23
CA VAL A 58 15.31 -6.92 23.39
C VAL A 58 14.22 -7.27 22.40
N GLN A 59 14.39 -8.36 21.69
CA GLN A 59 13.38 -8.93 20.85
C GLN A 59 12.52 -9.90 21.65
N GLU A 60 11.20 -9.74 21.63
CA GLU A 60 10.28 -10.64 22.31
C GLU A 60 10.43 -12.09 21.81
N GLY A 61 10.42 -13.03 22.73
CA GLY A 61 10.55 -14.47 22.43
C GLY A 61 11.98 -14.99 22.30
N THR A 62 13.01 -14.12 22.34
CA THR A 62 14.41 -14.58 22.26
C THR A 62 15.05 -14.88 23.61
N VAL A 63 14.44 -14.44 24.70
CA VAL A 63 14.94 -14.64 26.06
C VAL A 63 14.88 -16.09 26.47
N ARG A 64 15.99 -16.63 26.96
CA ARG A 64 16.11 -18.04 27.35
C ARG A 64 16.73 -18.23 28.73
N LYS A 65 16.49 -19.38 29.37
CA LYS A 65 17.14 -19.75 30.62
C LYS A 65 18.37 -20.60 30.37
N ASP A 66 19.45 -20.29 31.10
CA ASP A 66 20.65 -21.14 31.17
C ASP A 66 20.99 -21.36 32.65
N GLY A 67 20.58 -22.51 33.21
CA GLY A 67 20.70 -22.78 34.63
C GLY A 67 19.88 -21.81 35.49
N GLU A 68 20.57 -21.10 36.42
CA GLU A 68 19.98 -20.09 37.28
C GLU A 68 19.97 -18.67 36.62
N LYS A 69 20.61 -18.52 35.45
CA LYS A 69 20.73 -17.25 34.76
C LYS A 69 19.67 -17.15 33.67
N VAL A 70 19.31 -15.91 33.33
CA VAL A 70 18.47 -15.58 32.18
C VAL A 70 19.34 -14.92 31.13
N VAL A 71 19.38 -15.52 29.95
CA VAL A 71 20.11 -15.00 28.80
C VAL A 71 19.16 -14.13 27.98
N ILE A 72 19.59 -12.89 27.75
CA ILE A 72 18.83 -11.84 27.06
C ILE A 72 19.63 -11.44 25.80
N PRO A 73 19.31 -12.02 24.65
CA PRO A 73 19.84 -11.54 23.37
C PRO A 73 19.34 -10.14 23.08
N VAL A 74 20.23 -9.24 22.70
CA VAL A 74 19.91 -7.85 22.39
C VAL A 74 20.56 -7.39 21.09
N GLU A 75 19.98 -6.36 20.52
CA GLU A 75 20.48 -5.72 19.30
C GLU A 75 20.77 -4.24 19.54
N TYR A 76 21.65 -3.67 18.73
CA TYR A 76 21.92 -2.23 18.78
C TYR A 76 20.69 -1.43 18.32
N GLU A 77 20.41 -0.33 19.00
CA GLU A 77 19.36 0.62 18.62
C GLU A 77 19.50 1.06 17.15
N ALA A 78 20.73 1.27 16.68
CA ALA A 78 20.99 1.65 15.29
C ALA A 78 20.52 0.60 14.29
N GLU A 79 20.64 -0.70 14.60
CA GLU A 79 20.17 -1.79 13.75
C GLU A 79 18.65 -1.87 13.74
N ILE A 80 18.00 -1.67 14.89
CA ILE A 80 16.55 -1.57 15.00
C ILE A 80 16.03 -0.40 14.17
N ASN A 81 16.63 0.79 14.32
CA ASN A 81 16.25 1.98 13.54
C ASN A 81 16.45 1.78 12.05
N ARG A 82 17.54 1.14 11.63
CA ARG A 82 17.76 0.79 10.22
C ARG A 82 16.65 -0.10 9.67
N ARG A 83 16.23 -1.13 10.40
CA ARG A 83 15.12 -2.00 9.99
C ARG A 83 13.77 -1.26 9.94
N ILE A 84 13.53 -0.34 10.87
CA ILE A 84 12.35 0.53 10.85
C ILE A 84 12.36 1.44 9.61
N GLU A 85 13.50 2.03 9.28
CA GLU A 85 13.66 2.88 8.08
C GLU A 85 13.48 2.07 6.80
N GLU A 86 14.04 0.87 6.71
CA GLU A 86 13.83 -0.06 5.58
C GLU A 86 12.36 -0.44 5.42
N GLN A 87 11.63 -0.70 6.51
CA GLN A 87 10.19 -0.96 6.48
C GLN A 87 9.38 0.24 5.99
N ASN A 88 9.72 1.43 6.49
CA ASN A 88 9.04 2.67 6.11
C ASN A 88 9.38 3.10 4.66
N SER A 89 10.41 2.52 4.03
CA SER A 89 10.79 2.80 2.66
C SER A 89 9.95 2.05 1.62
N ILE A 90 9.19 1.02 2.02
CA ILE A 90 8.36 0.25 1.10
C ILE A 90 7.12 1.05 0.73
N SER A 91 7.05 1.46 -0.54
CA SER A 91 5.91 2.23 -1.04
C SER A 91 4.69 1.33 -1.29
N PHE A 92 3.48 1.92 -1.22
CA PHE A 92 2.25 1.21 -1.63
C PHE A 92 2.31 0.73 -3.09
N SER A 93 3.06 1.43 -3.94
CA SER A 93 3.30 1.03 -5.33
C SER A 93 4.07 -0.28 -5.41
N ASP A 94 5.11 -0.43 -4.59
CA ASP A 94 5.92 -1.65 -4.56
C ASP A 94 5.14 -2.83 -4.00
N ILE A 95 4.36 -2.60 -2.94
CA ILE A 95 3.46 -3.62 -2.37
C ILE A 95 2.50 -4.13 -3.44
N LEU A 96 1.79 -3.23 -4.12
CA LEU A 96 0.82 -3.61 -5.14
C LEU A 96 1.50 -4.31 -6.32
N SER A 97 2.65 -3.82 -6.79
CA SER A 97 3.40 -4.43 -7.89
C SER A 97 3.86 -5.84 -7.54
N ASN A 98 4.33 -6.06 -6.32
CA ASN A 98 4.73 -7.38 -5.84
C ASN A 98 3.54 -8.35 -5.82
N ILE A 99 2.39 -7.92 -5.31
CA ILE A 99 1.17 -8.73 -5.32
C ILE A 99 0.79 -9.08 -6.76
N LEU A 100 0.73 -8.10 -7.67
CA LEU A 100 0.34 -8.31 -9.06
C LEU A 100 1.28 -9.25 -9.82
N SER A 101 2.55 -9.32 -9.44
CA SER A 101 3.53 -10.22 -10.08
C SER A 101 3.28 -11.70 -9.82
N ILE A 102 2.46 -12.06 -8.85
CA ILE A 102 2.26 -13.44 -8.39
C ILE A 102 0.83 -13.93 -8.48
N ILE A 103 -0.16 -13.04 -8.57
CA ILE A 103 -1.59 -13.43 -8.50
C ILE A 103 -2.00 -14.39 -9.62
N ASP A 104 -1.33 -14.37 -10.77
CA ASP A 104 -1.62 -15.27 -11.88
C ASP A 104 -1.04 -16.68 -11.70
N SER A 105 -0.21 -16.89 -10.65
CA SER A 105 0.42 -18.19 -10.39
C SER A 105 -0.51 -19.21 -9.73
N ASN A 106 -1.59 -18.72 -9.07
CA ASN A 106 -2.48 -19.58 -8.29
C ASN A 106 -3.88 -18.95 -8.19
N ASP A 107 -4.92 -19.74 -8.49
CA ASP A 107 -6.32 -19.29 -8.46
C ASP A 107 -6.76 -18.77 -7.07
N TYR A 108 -6.24 -19.36 -5.98
CA TYR A 108 -6.53 -18.91 -4.61
C TYR A 108 -5.94 -17.54 -4.32
N LEU A 109 -4.72 -17.23 -4.82
CA LEU A 109 -4.13 -15.90 -4.72
C LEU A 109 -4.96 -14.87 -5.47
N LYS A 110 -5.45 -15.23 -6.64
CA LYS A 110 -6.32 -14.37 -7.44
C LYS A 110 -7.63 -14.08 -6.72
N GLU A 111 -8.29 -15.10 -6.19
CA GLU A 111 -9.55 -14.94 -5.44
C GLU A 111 -9.36 -14.08 -4.19
N ALA A 112 -8.28 -14.29 -3.42
CA ALA A 112 -7.94 -13.48 -2.26
C ALA A 112 -7.67 -12.02 -2.63
N PHE A 113 -6.95 -11.77 -3.74
CA PHE A 113 -6.73 -10.44 -4.26
C PHE A 113 -8.03 -9.75 -4.71
N GLU A 114 -8.89 -10.45 -5.45
CA GLU A 114 -10.19 -9.91 -5.84
C GLU A 114 -11.06 -9.54 -4.63
N SER A 115 -11.07 -10.39 -3.60
CA SER A 115 -11.76 -10.10 -2.33
C SER A 115 -11.19 -8.85 -1.65
N MET A 116 -9.87 -8.72 -1.62
CA MET A 116 -9.18 -7.55 -1.10
C MET A 116 -9.60 -6.26 -1.84
N VAL A 117 -9.60 -6.28 -3.18
CA VAL A 117 -9.96 -5.10 -3.99
C VAL A 117 -11.45 -4.73 -3.82
N ARG A 118 -12.37 -5.71 -3.79
CA ARG A 118 -13.81 -5.45 -3.54
C ARG A 118 -14.05 -4.82 -2.17
N SER A 119 -13.38 -5.33 -1.13
CA SER A 119 -13.47 -4.77 0.22
C SER A 119 -12.86 -3.36 0.29
N ALA A 120 -11.73 -3.13 -0.39
CA ALA A 120 -11.11 -1.80 -0.51
C ALA A 120 -12.05 -0.80 -1.19
N HIS A 121 -12.73 -1.20 -2.28
CA HIS A 121 -13.69 -0.34 -2.98
C HIS A 121 -14.84 0.09 -2.07
N SER A 122 -15.49 -0.88 -1.41
CA SER A 122 -16.59 -0.60 -0.50
C SER A 122 -16.16 0.29 0.67
N TYR A 123 -15.03 0.00 1.31
CA TYR A 123 -14.49 0.81 2.40
C TYR A 123 -14.19 2.26 1.97
N THR A 124 -13.49 2.42 0.83
CA THR A 124 -13.12 3.73 0.29
C THR A 124 -14.34 4.56 -0.07
N TYR A 125 -15.42 3.93 -0.61
CA TYR A 125 -16.66 4.60 -0.87
C TYR A 125 -17.24 5.27 0.39
N TYR A 126 -17.34 4.54 1.51
CA TYR A 126 -17.83 5.10 2.77
C TYR A 126 -16.91 6.15 3.36
N ARG A 127 -15.59 5.99 3.22
CA ARG A 127 -14.60 6.95 3.72
C ARG A 127 -14.66 8.27 2.94
N LYS A 128 -14.61 8.23 1.61
CA LYS A 128 -14.65 9.42 0.74
C LYS A 128 -15.99 10.18 0.80
N ASN A 129 -17.08 9.49 0.99
CA ASN A 129 -18.42 10.10 1.00
C ASN A 129 -18.96 10.42 2.41
N TRP A 130 -18.12 10.32 3.44
CA TRP A 130 -18.54 10.50 4.83
C TRP A 130 -19.34 11.78 5.07
N ASN A 131 -18.93 12.90 4.53
CA ASN A 131 -19.56 14.20 4.69
C ASN A 131 -20.87 14.35 3.89
N ARG A 132 -21.24 13.38 3.05
CA ARG A 132 -22.47 13.38 2.25
C ARG A 132 -23.60 12.63 2.92
N PHE A 133 -23.33 11.85 3.97
CA PHE A 133 -24.33 11.08 4.67
C PHE A 133 -25.11 11.96 5.65
N SER A 134 -26.44 11.76 5.71
CA SER A 134 -27.28 12.43 6.70
C SER A 134 -27.00 11.91 8.11
N ILE A 135 -27.29 12.72 9.13
CA ILE A 135 -27.15 12.34 10.54
C ILE A 135 -27.90 11.04 10.85
N GLU A 136 -29.07 10.84 10.24
CA GLU A 136 -29.91 9.66 10.44
C GLU A 136 -29.26 8.36 9.89
N THR A 137 -28.42 8.47 8.86
CA THR A 137 -27.77 7.33 8.21
C THR A 137 -26.34 7.08 8.70
N LEU A 138 -25.72 8.06 9.39
CA LEU A 138 -24.34 7.99 9.84
C LEU A 138 -23.99 6.73 10.64
N GLY A 139 -24.88 6.31 11.56
CA GLY A 139 -24.67 5.10 12.37
C GLY A 139 -24.56 3.84 11.51
N ARG A 140 -25.43 3.70 10.50
CA ARG A 140 -25.39 2.58 9.55
C ARG A 140 -24.15 2.65 8.67
N CYS A 141 -23.84 3.81 8.11
CA CYS A 141 -22.68 4.02 7.26
C CYS A 141 -21.36 3.75 8.01
N ASN A 142 -21.29 4.11 9.29
CA ASN A 142 -20.14 3.80 10.13
C ASN A 142 -19.96 2.30 10.34
N LYS A 143 -21.05 1.57 10.59
CA LYS A 143 -21.05 0.11 10.72
C LYS A 143 -20.57 -0.55 9.42
N GLU A 144 -21.13 -0.15 8.29
CA GLU A 144 -20.73 -0.67 6.96
C GLU A 144 -19.27 -0.37 6.67
N ARG A 145 -18.79 0.84 6.97
CA ARG A 145 -17.38 1.19 6.83
C ARG A 145 -16.48 0.28 7.65
N THR A 146 -16.84 0.01 8.90
CA THR A 146 -16.05 -0.86 9.78
C THR A 146 -16.05 -2.30 9.27
N ILE A 147 -17.19 -2.85 8.88
CA ILE A 147 -17.30 -4.20 8.31
C ILE A 147 -16.41 -4.33 7.08
N ASN A 148 -16.49 -3.39 6.14
CA ASN A 148 -15.69 -3.45 4.92
C ASN A 148 -14.19 -3.28 5.20
N HIS A 149 -13.81 -2.47 6.20
CA HIS A 149 -12.43 -2.37 6.66
C HIS A 149 -11.91 -3.70 7.23
N ASP A 150 -12.70 -4.33 8.10
CA ASP A 150 -12.31 -5.61 8.70
C ASP A 150 -12.22 -6.72 7.63
N SER A 151 -13.15 -6.75 6.67
CA SER A 151 -13.08 -7.65 5.51
C SER A 151 -11.85 -7.41 4.64
N PHE A 152 -11.41 -6.15 4.50
CA PHE A 152 -10.17 -5.82 3.79
C PHE A 152 -8.95 -6.37 4.53
N ILE A 153 -8.91 -6.24 5.87
CA ILE A 153 -7.83 -6.82 6.70
C ILE A 153 -7.80 -8.36 6.57
N GLU A 154 -8.96 -9.00 6.64
CA GLU A 154 -9.07 -10.46 6.48
C GLU A 154 -8.55 -10.92 5.12
N ALA A 155 -8.91 -10.22 4.05
CA ALA A 155 -8.44 -10.52 2.70
C ALA A 155 -6.92 -10.33 2.56
N ILE A 156 -6.34 -9.27 3.14
CA ILE A 156 -4.88 -9.08 3.20
C ILE A 156 -4.20 -10.23 3.96
N ASN A 157 -4.75 -10.65 5.09
CA ASN A 157 -4.18 -11.73 5.88
C ASN A 157 -4.25 -13.07 5.13
N SER A 158 -5.38 -13.35 4.46
CA SER A 158 -5.54 -14.54 3.64
C SER A 158 -4.53 -14.57 2.49
N LEU A 159 -4.38 -13.46 1.78
CA LEU A 159 -3.39 -13.31 0.70
C LEU A 159 -1.96 -13.53 1.21
N SER A 160 -1.63 -12.96 2.39
CA SER A 160 -0.33 -13.16 3.03
C SER A 160 -0.06 -14.61 3.38
N GLY A 161 -1.04 -15.31 3.97
CA GLY A 161 -0.91 -16.72 4.33
C GLY A 161 -0.65 -17.60 3.11
N LEU A 162 -1.38 -17.37 2.00
CA LEU A 162 -1.17 -18.10 0.75
C LEU A 162 0.21 -17.83 0.14
N ILE A 163 0.72 -16.60 0.23
CA ILE A 163 2.06 -16.25 -0.24
C ILE A 163 3.14 -16.95 0.59
N GLU A 164 2.97 -17.05 1.91
CA GLU A 164 3.90 -17.73 2.80
C GLU A 164 3.91 -19.25 2.54
N GLU A 165 2.75 -19.87 2.33
CA GLU A 165 2.63 -21.30 2.00
C GLU A 165 3.33 -21.65 0.67
N GLU A 166 3.28 -20.78 -0.32
CA GLU A 166 3.95 -20.97 -1.61
C GLU A 166 5.46 -20.67 -1.56
N SER A 167 5.99 -20.32 -0.38
CA SER A 167 7.44 -20.01 -0.19
C SER A 167 8.00 -18.97 -1.15
N ILE A 168 7.18 -17.96 -1.52
CA ILE A 168 7.57 -16.89 -2.41
C ILE A 168 8.43 -15.89 -1.63
N SER A 169 9.74 -16.03 -1.74
CA SER A 169 10.69 -15.15 -1.07
C SER A 169 10.59 -13.71 -1.59
N GLY A 170 10.64 -12.75 -0.70
CA GLY A 170 10.69 -11.30 -1.03
C GLY A 170 9.38 -10.55 -0.85
N LEU A 171 8.24 -11.22 -0.58
CA LEU A 171 6.93 -10.58 -0.40
C LEU A 171 6.51 -10.35 1.07
N VAL A 172 7.26 -10.93 2.00
CA VAL A 172 7.07 -10.75 3.44
C VAL A 172 7.14 -9.28 3.90
N PRO A 173 7.95 -8.38 3.29
CA PRO A 173 8.07 -7.00 3.75
C PRO A 173 6.79 -6.17 3.73
N TRP A 174 5.84 -6.44 2.82
CA TRP A 174 4.63 -5.61 2.74
C TRP A 174 3.66 -5.82 3.93
N ARG A 175 3.53 -7.06 4.41
CA ARG A 175 2.75 -7.36 5.62
C ARG A 175 3.33 -6.62 6.83
N VAL A 176 4.64 -6.56 6.88
CA VAL A 176 5.40 -5.81 7.90
C VAL A 176 5.18 -4.31 7.76
N ALA A 177 5.26 -3.75 6.54
CA ALA A 177 5.08 -2.33 6.28
C ALA A 177 3.66 -1.84 6.60
N LEU A 178 2.63 -2.65 6.30
CA LEU A 178 1.24 -2.32 6.64
C LEU A 178 0.98 -2.51 8.15
N GLY A 179 1.61 -3.48 8.78
CA GLY A 179 1.44 -3.80 10.20
C GLY A 179 -0.03 -4.02 10.57
N ASN A 180 -0.38 -3.66 11.81
CA ASN A 180 -1.76 -3.66 12.31
C ASN A 180 -2.34 -2.23 12.41
N ASP A 181 -1.68 -1.23 11.83
CA ASP A 181 -2.17 0.15 11.84
C ASP A 181 -3.37 0.29 10.89
N ARG A 182 -4.55 0.42 11.49
CA ARG A 182 -5.81 0.60 10.75
C ARG A 182 -5.80 1.79 9.80
N LYS A 183 -5.04 2.84 10.12
CA LYS A 183 -4.93 4.01 9.25
C LYS A 183 -4.10 3.67 8.01
N ILE A 184 -2.93 3.08 8.18
CA ILE A 184 -2.04 2.70 7.06
C ILE A 184 -2.74 1.70 6.14
N ILE A 185 -3.43 0.71 6.71
CA ILE A 185 -4.23 -0.26 5.95
C ILE A 185 -5.34 0.44 5.16
N GLY A 186 -6.02 1.41 5.79
CA GLY A 186 -7.05 2.19 5.11
C GLY A 186 -6.50 3.09 4.00
N ASP A 187 -5.34 3.67 4.20
CA ASP A 187 -4.66 4.49 3.18
C ASP A 187 -4.18 3.62 2.00
N PHE A 188 -3.77 2.37 2.25
CA PHE A 188 -3.44 1.41 1.20
C PHE A 188 -4.69 1.00 0.40
N ALA A 189 -5.84 0.78 1.05
CA ALA A 189 -7.10 0.51 0.35
C ALA A 189 -7.49 1.67 -0.58
N GLU A 190 -7.39 2.91 -0.10
CA GLU A 190 -7.64 4.10 -0.94
C GLU A 190 -6.66 4.19 -2.10
N TYR A 191 -5.38 3.91 -1.86
CA TYR A 191 -4.36 3.91 -2.90
C TYR A 191 -4.70 2.95 -4.05
N ILE A 192 -5.11 1.72 -3.74
CA ILE A 192 -5.50 0.72 -4.76
C ILE A 192 -6.65 1.27 -5.63
N ILE A 193 -7.68 1.81 -5.00
CA ILE A 193 -8.87 2.30 -5.70
C ILE A 193 -8.56 3.55 -6.52
N ASP A 194 -7.80 4.50 -5.97
CA ASP A 194 -7.38 5.70 -6.71
C ASP A 194 -6.51 5.37 -7.92
N ARG A 195 -5.65 4.37 -7.82
CA ARG A 195 -4.85 3.87 -8.95
C ARG A 195 -5.75 3.28 -10.04
N LEU A 196 -6.75 2.49 -9.66
CA LEU A 196 -7.68 1.87 -10.58
C LEU A 196 -8.59 2.92 -11.27
N GLU A 197 -9.12 3.90 -10.51
CA GLU A 197 -9.91 5.01 -11.05
C GLU A 197 -9.09 5.83 -12.07
N LYS A 198 -7.87 6.22 -11.70
CA LYS A 198 -6.95 6.96 -12.60
C LYS A 198 -6.59 6.17 -13.86
N ALA A 199 -6.43 4.85 -13.75
CA ALA A 199 -6.17 4.01 -14.91
C ALA A 199 -7.39 3.97 -15.86
N LYS A 200 -8.61 3.86 -15.34
CA LYS A 200 -9.86 3.92 -16.13
C LYS A 200 -10.02 5.29 -16.83
N GLU A 201 -9.82 6.39 -16.08
CA GLU A 201 -9.84 7.74 -16.67
C GLU A 201 -8.79 7.91 -17.77
N ARG A 202 -7.60 7.35 -17.57
CA ARG A 202 -6.53 7.41 -18.57
C ARG A 202 -6.88 6.63 -19.83
N ILE A 203 -7.50 5.48 -19.72
CA ILE A 203 -8.02 4.72 -20.85
C ILE A 203 -9.01 5.56 -21.66
N GLU A 204 -10.01 6.17 -21.02
CA GLU A 204 -11.02 6.99 -21.70
C GLU A 204 -10.37 8.13 -22.50
N ILE A 205 -9.34 8.77 -21.96
CA ILE A 205 -8.59 9.82 -22.64
C ILE A 205 -7.79 9.26 -23.81
N LEU A 206 -7.05 8.17 -23.62
CA LEU A 206 -6.25 7.55 -24.68
C LEU A 206 -7.09 7.01 -25.83
N GLU A 207 -8.26 6.42 -25.52
CA GLU A 207 -9.22 5.97 -26.52
C GLU A 207 -9.76 7.14 -27.35
N SER A 208 -10.03 8.29 -26.73
CA SER A 208 -10.48 9.47 -27.46
C SER A 208 -9.39 10.05 -28.37
N ILE A 209 -8.13 10.04 -27.93
CA ILE A 209 -6.98 10.43 -28.77
C ILE A 209 -6.81 9.47 -29.94
N LYS A 210 -6.84 8.15 -29.69
CA LYS A 210 -6.75 7.12 -30.72
C LYS A 210 -7.86 7.28 -31.73
N TRP A 211 -9.10 7.48 -31.27
CA TRP A 211 -10.22 7.74 -32.14
C TRP A 211 -10.00 8.98 -33.03
N ALA A 212 -9.53 10.08 -32.46
CA ALA A 212 -9.25 11.31 -33.21
C ALA A 212 -8.14 11.10 -34.27
N GLN A 213 -7.11 10.30 -33.96
CA GLN A 213 -6.06 9.92 -34.88
C GLN A 213 -6.59 9.10 -36.05
N GLU A 214 -7.57 8.24 -35.83
CA GLU A 214 -8.22 7.41 -36.86
C GLU A 214 -9.23 8.22 -37.68
N HIS A 215 -9.86 9.25 -37.08
CA HIS A 215 -10.90 10.08 -37.68
C HIS A 215 -10.43 11.52 -37.95
N GLN A 216 -9.17 11.69 -38.26
CA GLN A 216 -8.50 12.97 -38.47
C GLN A 216 -9.28 13.95 -39.35
N ASN A 217 -9.82 13.47 -40.48
CA ASN A 217 -10.57 14.32 -41.40
C ASN A 217 -11.87 14.87 -40.80
N GLN A 218 -12.52 14.11 -39.94
CA GLN A 218 -13.74 14.55 -39.26
C GLN A 218 -13.41 15.61 -38.20
N VAL A 219 -12.34 15.40 -37.45
CA VAL A 219 -11.87 16.38 -36.47
C VAL A 219 -11.50 17.70 -37.16
N TYR A 220 -10.71 17.64 -38.22
CA TYR A 220 -10.34 18.85 -38.97
C TYR A 220 -11.55 19.56 -39.57
N TYR A 221 -12.51 18.83 -40.15
CA TYR A 221 -13.72 19.42 -40.68
C TYR A 221 -14.49 20.21 -39.63
N ILE A 222 -14.66 19.66 -38.43
CA ILE A 222 -15.35 20.31 -37.33
C ILE A 222 -14.59 21.59 -36.91
N VAL A 223 -13.26 21.47 -36.65
CA VAL A 223 -12.45 22.59 -36.23
C VAL A 223 -12.42 23.73 -37.28
N GLU A 224 -12.38 23.41 -38.56
CA GLU A 224 -12.37 24.37 -39.66
C GLU A 224 -13.69 25.14 -39.77
N HIS A 225 -14.83 24.52 -39.45
CA HIS A 225 -16.17 25.11 -39.64
C HIS A 225 -16.77 25.63 -38.32
N ALA A 226 -16.14 25.39 -37.19
CA ALA A 226 -16.57 25.93 -35.89
C ALA A 226 -16.28 27.43 -35.77
N LEU A 227 -17.11 28.13 -34.99
CA LEU A 227 -16.94 29.56 -34.72
C LEU A 227 -15.69 29.85 -33.87
N ASP A 228 -15.42 28.97 -32.91
CA ASP A 228 -14.27 29.04 -32.01
C ASP A 228 -13.98 27.64 -31.43
N SER A 229 -12.97 27.54 -30.54
CA SER A 229 -12.61 26.28 -29.89
C SER A 229 -13.70 25.73 -28.98
N ILE A 230 -14.53 26.59 -28.38
CA ILE A 230 -15.64 26.17 -27.52
C ILE A 230 -16.73 25.54 -28.35
N ASP A 231 -17.09 26.14 -29.48
CA ASP A 231 -18.06 25.60 -30.43
C ASP A 231 -17.58 24.27 -31.01
N ALA A 232 -16.30 24.18 -31.42
CA ALA A 232 -15.69 22.94 -31.86
C ALA A 232 -15.80 21.81 -30.82
N LYS A 233 -15.51 22.13 -29.54
CA LYS A 233 -15.65 21.18 -28.42
C LYS A 233 -17.09 20.69 -28.29
N ILE A 234 -18.07 21.59 -28.29
CA ILE A 234 -19.49 21.24 -28.18
C ILE A 234 -19.92 20.33 -29.35
N GLN A 235 -19.50 20.64 -30.58
CA GLN A 235 -19.81 19.81 -31.74
C GLN A 235 -19.24 18.41 -31.64
N ILE A 236 -17.98 18.25 -31.16
CA ILE A 236 -17.34 16.95 -30.92
C ILE A 236 -18.12 16.16 -29.84
N MET A 237 -18.47 16.80 -28.73
CA MET A 237 -19.27 16.17 -27.66
C MET A 237 -20.61 15.69 -28.17
N GLN A 238 -21.32 16.50 -28.95
CA GLN A 238 -22.67 16.15 -29.44
C GLN A 238 -22.65 15.08 -30.50
N GLN A 239 -21.72 15.16 -31.46
CA GLN A 239 -21.64 14.27 -32.58
C GLN A 239 -21.12 12.87 -32.23
N PHE A 240 -20.11 12.80 -31.33
CA PHE A 240 -19.42 11.54 -31.02
C PHE A 240 -19.67 11.01 -29.62
N LYS A 241 -20.49 11.73 -28.83
CA LYS A 241 -20.86 11.36 -27.46
C LYS A 241 -19.69 11.32 -26.47
N PHE A 242 -18.66 12.10 -26.75
CA PHE A 242 -17.54 12.25 -25.82
C PHE A 242 -17.91 13.12 -24.61
N SER A 243 -17.25 12.85 -23.49
CA SER A 243 -17.28 13.73 -22.32
C SER A 243 -16.57 15.06 -22.61
N GLU A 244 -16.78 16.05 -21.74
CA GLU A 244 -16.12 17.34 -21.88
C GLU A 244 -14.58 17.21 -21.88
N ASN A 245 -14.04 16.38 -20.99
CA ASN A 245 -12.61 16.13 -20.89
C ASN A 245 -12.05 15.47 -22.15
N GLN A 246 -12.73 14.46 -22.69
CA GLN A 246 -12.34 13.80 -23.93
C GLN A 246 -12.34 14.76 -25.12
N ALA A 247 -13.40 15.56 -25.27
CA ALA A 247 -13.50 16.56 -26.33
C ALA A 247 -12.43 17.66 -26.18
N GLN A 248 -12.13 18.09 -24.98
CA GLN A 248 -11.08 19.08 -24.70
C GLN A 248 -9.71 18.57 -25.13
N VAL A 249 -9.39 17.31 -24.79
CA VAL A 249 -8.11 16.68 -25.18
C VAL A 249 -8.00 16.61 -26.71
N ILE A 250 -9.08 16.27 -27.42
CA ILE A 250 -9.08 16.22 -28.89
C ILE A 250 -8.81 17.62 -29.48
N ILE A 251 -9.45 18.67 -28.96
CA ILE A 251 -9.23 20.05 -29.44
C ILE A 251 -7.81 20.53 -29.19
N ASP A 252 -7.21 20.15 -28.07
CA ASP A 252 -5.85 20.54 -27.67
C ASP A 252 -4.75 19.70 -28.36
N MET A 253 -5.13 18.70 -29.19
CA MET A 253 -4.16 17.86 -29.89
C MET A 253 -3.28 18.68 -30.83
N ARG A 254 -1.97 18.51 -30.67
CA ARG A 254 -0.99 19.10 -31.60
C ARG A 254 -0.90 18.24 -32.88
N VAL A 255 -0.56 18.89 -34.01
CA VAL A 255 -0.41 18.18 -35.32
C VAL A 255 0.53 16.97 -35.23
N ARG A 256 1.59 17.04 -34.44
CA ARG A 256 2.50 15.90 -34.22
C ARG A 256 1.83 14.67 -33.63
N ALA A 257 0.71 14.83 -32.91
CA ALA A 257 -0.01 13.70 -32.33
C ALA A 257 -0.58 12.74 -33.41
N PHE A 258 -0.65 13.16 -34.66
CA PHE A 258 -1.08 12.34 -35.75
C PHE A 258 0.05 11.55 -36.47
N SER A 259 1.30 11.69 -35.99
CA SER A 259 2.45 10.92 -36.52
C SER A 259 2.35 9.42 -36.17
N VAL A 260 3.03 8.59 -36.95
CA VAL A 260 3.07 7.14 -36.71
C VAL A 260 3.64 6.81 -35.36
N ASP A 261 4.74 7.46 -34.94
CA ASP A 261 5.40 7.27 -33.67
C ASP A 261 4.47 7.58 -32.48
N GLU A 262 3.69 8.68 -32.54
CA GLU A 262 2.73 9.02 -31.48
C GLU A 262 1.54 8.05 -31.44
N ARG A 263 1.09 7.52 -32.58
CA ARG A 263 0.04 6.48 -32.63
C ARG A 263 0.51 5.18 -31.98
N GLU A 264 1.74 4.76 -32.24
CA GLU A 264 2.33 3.58 -31.62
C GLU A 264 2.48 3.75 -30.10
N LYS A 265 2.90 4.92 -29.63
CA LYS A 265 2.97 5.22 -28.20
C LYS A 265 1.61 5.12 -27.51
N ILE A 266 0.57 5.71 -28.09
CA ILE A 266 -0.80 5.64 -27.56
C ILE A 266 -1.31 4.19 -27.51
N ALA A 267 -1.06 3.42 -28.59
CA ALA A 267 -1.48 2.02 -28.65
C ALA A 267 -0.75 1.16 -27.58
N ASN A 268 0.54 1.37 -27.40
CA ASN A 268 1.34 0.64 -26.42
C ASN A 268 0.90 1.00 -24.98
N GLU A 269 0.72 2.30 -24.68
CA GLU A 269 0.25 2.75 -23.38
C GLU A 269 -1.14 2.18 -23.03
N LEU A 270 -2.07 2.18 -24.01
CA LEU A 270 -3.37 1.55 -23.83
C LEU A 270 -3.25 0.06 -23.50
N GLN A 271 -2.41 -0.67 -24.22
CA GLN A 271 -2.21 -2.09 -24.00
C GLN A 271 -1.63 -2.35 -22.60
N GLU A 272 -0.62 -1.59 -22.19
CA GLU A 272 -0.02 -1.71 -20.84
C GLU A 272 -1.05 -1.49 -19.75
N ILE A 273 -1.91 -0.46 -19.86
CA ILE A 273 -2.94 -0.17 -18.86
C ILE A 273 -4.02 -1.26 -18.87
N PHE A 274 -4.44 -1.77 -20.05
CA PHE A 274 -5.41 -2.87 -20.13
C PHE A 274 -4.88 -4.15 -19.51
N GLU A 275 -3.63 -4.52 -19.74
CA GLU A 275 -3.00 -5.69 -19.10
C GLU A 275 -2.91 -5.51 -17.58
N TRP A 276 -2.64 -4.29 -17.12
CA TRP A 276 -2.62 -4.00 -15.69
C TRP A 276 -4.03 -4.08 -15.06
N ILE A 277 -5.07 -3.48 -15.67
CA ILE A 277 -6.45 -3.49 -15.15
C ILE A 277 -7.05 -4.90 -15.16
N LYS A 278 -6.68 -5.75 -16.08
CA LYS A 278 -7.17 -7.13 -16.21
C LYS A 278 -6.98 -7.97 -14.94
N HIS A 279 -6.01 -7.63 -14.10
CA HIS A 279 -5.81 -8.28 -12.81
C HIS A 279 -6.87 -7.91 -11.76
N PHE A 280 -7.63 -6.83 -11.97
CA PHE A 280 -8.60 -6.33 -11.02
C PHE A 280 -10.01 -6.85 -11.34
N PRO A 281 -10.85 -7.11 -10.30
CA PRO A 281 -12.24 -7.49 -10.52
C PRO A 281 -13.05 -6.34 -11.12
N GLU A 282 -14.15 -6.65 -11.78
CA GLU A 282 -15.16 -5.67 -12.12
C GLU A 282 -15.81 -5.11 -10.84
N LEU A 283 -15.87 -3.78 -10.72
CA LEU A 283 -16.34 -3.04 -9.54
C LEU A 283 -17.56 -2.18 -9.88
#